data_778d842a7d80f9fb73b0156d89d2894e
#
_entry.id   778d842a7d80f9fb73b0156d89d2894e
#
_cell.length_a   1.000
_cell.length_b   1.000
_cell.length_c   1.000
_cell.angle_alpha   90.00
_cell.angle_beta   90.00
_cell.angle_gamma   90.00
#
_symmetry.space_group_name_H-M   'P 1'
#
loop_
_entity.id
_entity.type
_entity.pdbx_description
1 polymer ?
#
loop_
_entity_poly.entity_id
_entity_poly.type
_entity_poly.pdbx_seq_one_letter_code
_entity_poly.pdbx_strand_id
1 'polypeptide(L)'
;MNIFNGVTQFSIPDRTVVTFGKFDGIHMGHMALINTAGRIAREQGYKLAVFTFDVPPTLHFEKFEATQITTNYEKRKMFADAGVDYLVEYPFNENTASMEPLEFIRKVISGNLNAAHVVVGSDWHFGKDRSGNCDVLMAAQKLYNYEVHIVEKEKFEQREISSTWIREEIQLGNMENVNILLGYPYMIIGNVEEGRHLGKEMGFATVNIYPSPEKLLPPYGVYASKVIVDGEEYYAITNIGVRPT
;
A
#
# COMPACT_ATOMS: atom_id res chain seq x y z
N MET A 1 13.23 -5.78 6.96
CA MET A 1 12.32 -4.62 7.15
C MET A 1 11.87 -4.56 8.60
N ASN A 2 12.06 -3.42 9.26
CA ASN A 2 11.55 -3.14 10.62
C ASN A 2 10.18 -2.47 10.52
N ILE A 3 9.22 -2.87 11.35
CA ILE A 3 7.84 -2.38 11.28
C ILE A 3 7.48 -1.67 12.60
N PHE A 4 7.04 -0.41 12.50
CA PHE A 4 6.42 0.35 13.56
C PHE A 4 4.91 0.41 13.30
N ASN A 5 4.14 -0.36 14.05
CA ASN A 5 2.70 -0.47 13.83
C ASN A 5 1.90 0.06 15.03
N GLY A 6 0.97 0.98 14.79
CA GLY A 6 0.06 1.52 15.81
C GLY A 6 0.72 2.37 16.90
N VAL A 7 1.95 2.83 16.66
CA VAL A 7 2.72 3.62 17.64
C VAL A 7 3.01 5.03 17.12
N THR A 8 2.90 6.03 18.01
CA THR A 8 3.23 7.42 17.71
C THR A 8 4.59 7.85 18.30
N GLN A 9 5.09 7.10 19.27
CA GLN A 9 6.38 7.34 19.91
C GLN A 9 7.39 6.29 19.47
N PHE A 10 8.24 6.66 18.55
CA PHE A 10 9.36 5.86 18.05
C PHE A 10 10.44 6.80 17.52
N SER A 11 11.61 6.29 17.28
CA SER A 11 12.69 7.02 16.63
C SER A 11 13.50 6.06 15.77
N ILE A 12 13.68 6.42 14.51
CA ILE A 12 14.58 5.70 13.61
C ILE A 12 15.98 6.27 13.78
N PRO A 13 16.97 5.44 14.17
CA PRO A 13 18.32 5.94 14.42
C PRO A 13 19.07 6.32 13.14
N ASP A 14 18.77 5.65 12.04
CA ASP A 14 19.39 5.91 10.75
C ASP A 14 18.80 7.16 10.08
N ARG A 15 19.60 7.82 9.25
CA ARG A 15 19.06 8.81 8.30
C ARG A 15 18.22 8.10 7.25
N THR A 16 17.04 8.63 6.94
CA THR A 16 16.11 7.98 6.03
C THR A 16 15.80 8.81 4.79
N VAL A 17 15.45 8.11 3.72
CA VAL A 17 14.68 8.63 2.60
C VAL A 17 13.27 8.08 2.76
N VAL A 18 12.30 8.96 3.00
CA VAL A 18 10.94 8.55 3.33
C VAL A 18 9.97 8.89 2.22
N THR A 19 9.05 7.98 1.93
CA THR A 19 7.89 8.24 1.07
C THR A 19 6.59 8.03 1.82
N PHE A 20 5.58 8.84 1.48
CA PHE A 20 4.29 8.91 2.16
C PHE A 20 3.15 8.53 1.22
N GLY A 21 2.20 7.73 1.69
CA GLY A 21 1.03 7.39 0.92
C GLY A 21 0.07 6.45 1.66
N LYS A 22 -1.13 6.28 1.10
CA LYS A 22 -2.07 5.24 1.55
C LYS A 22 -1.64 3.86 1.07
N PHE A 23 -0.94 3.79 -0.05
CA PHE A 23 -0.41 2.58 -0.68
C PHE A 23 -1.45 1.46 -0.85
N ASP A 24 -2.71 1.84 -1.08
CA ASP A 24 -3.74 0.87 -1.38
C ASP A 24 -3.63 0.45 -2.85
N GLY A 25 -3.32 -0.83 -3.05
CA GLY A 25 -3.02 -1.41 -4.36
C GLY A 25 -1.54 -1.34 -4.76
N ILE A 26 -0.69 -0.56 -4.11
CA ILE A 26 0.74 -0.35 -4.48
C ILE A 26 0.94 -0.32 -6.01
N HIS A 27 0.08 0.45 -6.70
CA HIS A 27 0.06 0.57 -8.16
C HIS A 27 1.32 1.26 -8.72
N MET A 28 1.44 1.34 -10.05
CA MET A 28 2.60 1.91 -10.74
C MET A 28 3.01 3.29 -10.20
N GLY A 29 2.04 4.18 -9.91
CA GLY A 29 2.32 5.48 -9.30
C GLY A 29 2.92 5.38 -7.88
N HIS A 30 2.46 4.43 -7.06
CA HIS A 30 3.07 4.15 -5.76
C HIS A 30 4.47 3.56 -5.91
N MET A 31 4.68 2.67 -6.88
CA MET A 31 6.00 2.10 -7.16
C MET A 31 6.99 3.16 -7.66
N ALA A 32 6.54 4.16 -8.42
CA ALA A 32 7.38 5.29 -8.82
C ALA A 32 7.93 6.06 -7.61
N LEU A 33 7.09 6.30 -6.58
CA LEU A 33 7.51 6.91 -5.32
C LEU A 33 8.55 6.04 -4.58
N ILE A 34 8.25 4.75 -4.40
CA ILE A 34 9.11 3.80 -3.69
C ILE A 34 10.46 3.65 -4.42
N ASN A 35 10.44 3.51 -5.75
CA ASN A 35 11.64 3.37 -6.56
C ASN A 35 12.51 4.62 -6.52
N THR A 36 11.90 5.81 -6.59
CA THR A 36 12.61 7.09 -6.46
C THR A 36 13.27 7.21 -5.09
N ALA A 37 12.52 6.94 -4.02
CA ALA A 37 13.05 6.97 -2.67
C ALA A 37 14.17 5.92 -2.47
N GLY A 38 13.97 4.71 -2.96
CA GLY A 38 14.96 3.63 -2.88
C GLY A 38 16.24 3.93 -3.66
N ARG A 39 16.15 4.59 -4.82
CA ARG A 39 17.32 5.04 -5.59
C ARG A 39 18.12 6.07 -4.79
N ILE A 40 17.46 7.11 -4.26
CA ILE A 40 18.12 8.15 -3.45
C ILE A 40 18.73 7.53 -2.19
N ALA A 41 18.03 6.62 -1.51
CA ALA A 41 18.55 5.95 -0.33
C ALA A 41 19.87 5.20 -0.62
N ARG A 42 19.94 4.45 -1.71
CA ARG A 42 21.16 3.75 -2.12
C ARG A 42 22.30 4.70 -2.49
N GLU A 43 21.99 5.75 -3.26
CA GLU A 43 23.00 6.75 -3.70
C GLU A 43 23.61 7.52 -2.52
N GLN A 44 22.82 7.79 -1.47
CA GLN A 44 23.24 8.56 -0.30
C GLN A 44 23.71 7.69 0.89
N GLY A 45 23.55 6.36 0.80
CA GLY A 45 23.84 5.45 1.92
C GLY A 45 22.85 5.57 3.08
N TYR A 46 21.61 6.01 2.81
CA TYR A 46 20.52 6.13 3.78
C TYR A 46 19.58 4.91 3.74
N LYS A 47 18.66 4.84 4.70
CA LYS A 47 17.66 3.79 4.78
C LYS A 47 16.37 4.20 4.10
N LEU A 48 15.73 3.27 3.37
CA LEU A 48 14.44 3.48 2.76
C LEU A 48 13.32 3.30 3.78
N ALA A 49 12.52 4.32 4.00
CA ALA A 49 11.35 4.30 4.86
C ALA A 49 10.06 4.53 4.08
N VAL A 50 9.03 3.75 4.39
CA VAL A 50 7.66 3.97 3.91
C VAL A 50 6.78 4.34 5.09
N PHE A 51 6.04 5.43 4.95
CA PHE A 51 5.05 5.86 5.93
C PHE A 51 3.65 5.72 5.36
N THR A 52 2.82 4.98 6.05
CA THR A 52 1.38 4.81 5.76
C THR A 52 0.58 4.88 7.07
N PHE A 53 -0.75 4.85 6.97
CA PHE A 53 -1.59 4.72 8.16
C PHE A 53 -1.98 3.26 8.40
N ASP A 54 -2.13 2.88 9.67
CA ASP A 54 -2.57 1.54 10.10
C ASP A 54 -4.00 1.24 9.64
N VAL A 55 -4.86 2.27 9.67
CA VAL A 55 -6.21 2.26 9.12
C VAL A 55 -6.32 3.37 8.09
N PRO A 56 -6.86 3.13 6.89
CA PRO A 56 -7.09 4.19 5.93
C PRO A 56 -7.93 5.32 6.54
N PRO A 57 -7.54 6.61 6.38
CA PRO A 57 -8.29 7.75 6.91
C PRO A 57 -9.78 7.76 6.52
N THR A 58 -10.12 7.23 5.34
CA THR A 58 -11.49 7.09 4.87
C THR A 58 -12.34 6.17 5.75
N LEU A 59 -11.74 5.11 6.30
CA LEU A 59 -12.43 4.18 7.22
C LEU A 59 -12.72 4.79 8.58
N HIS A 60 -11.92 5.75 9.03
CA HIS A 60 -12.14 6.45 10.30
C HIS A 60 -13.40 7.33 10.26
N PHE A 61 -13.73 7.89 9.08
CA PHE A 61 -14.86 8.81 8.89
C PHE A 61 -16.11 8.14 8.30
N GLU A 62 -15.97 7.02 7.60
CA GLU A 62 -17.06 6.29 6.96
C GLU A 62 -17.34 4.98 7.72
N LYS A 63 -18.60 4.80 8.18
CA LYS A 63 -19.06 3.59 8.89
C LYS A 63 -19.24 2.37 7.96
N PHE A 64 -18.73 2.40 6.73
CA PHE A 64 -18.81 1.28 5.81
C PHE A 64 -17.56 0.42 5.87
N GLU A 65 -17.73 -0.90 5.74
CA GLU A 65 -16.65 -1.88 5.55
C GLU A 65 -15.92 -1.58 4.22
N ALA A 66 -15.03 -0.57 4.23
CA ALA A 66 -14.27 -0.26 3.04
C ALA A 66 -13.23 -1.37 2.83
N THR A 67 -13.46 -2.16 1.80
CA THR A 67 -12.52 -3.19 1.34
C THR A 67 -11.22 -2.53 0.83
N GLN A 68 -10.11 -3.26 0.94
CA GLN A 68 -8.77 -2.83 0.49
C GLN A 68 -8.38 -3.56 -0.80
N ILE A 69 -7.76 -2.85 -1.72
CA ILE A 69 -7.15 -3.49 -2.90
C ILE A 69 -6.03 -4.42 -2.45
N THR A 70 -5.20 -3.97 -1.52
CA THR A 70 -4.17 -4.78 -0.86
C THR A 70 -4.34 -4.72 0.66
N THR A 71 -4.42 -5.88 1.30
CA THR A 71 -4.47 -5.98 2.77
C THR A 71 -3.16 -5.52 3.40
N ASN A 72 -3.15 -5.23 4.70
CA ASN A 72 -1.91 -4.85 5.38
C ASN A 72 -0.85 -5.96 5.30
N TYR A 73 -1.26 -7.23 5.34
CA TYR A 73 -0.35 -8.35 5.18
C TYR A 73 0.30 -8.36 3.78
N GLU A 74 -0.50 -8.20 2.74
CA GLU A 74 -0.03 -8.12 1.35
C GLU A 74 0.92 -6.92 1.15
N LYS A 75 0.55 -5.74 1.67
CA LYS A 75 1.40 -4.54 1.63
C LYS A 75 2.76 -4.75 2.27
N ARG A 76 2.79 -5.35 3.47
CA ARG A 76 4.04 -5.64 4.19
C ARG A 76 4.96 -6.53 3.38
N LYS A 77 4.42 -7.57 2.74
CA LYS A 77 5.17 -8.44 1.84
C LYS A 77 5.75 -7.66 0.66
N MET A 78 4.92 -6.88 -0.03
CA MET A 78 5.35 -6.09 -1.19
C MET A 78 6.41 -5.06 -0.84
N PHE A 79 6.31 -4.38 0.31
CA PHE A 79 7.33 -3.45 0.78
C PHE A 79 8.64 -4.15 1.12
N ALA A 80 8.57 -5.34 1.72
CA ALA A 80 9.77 -6.14 1.99
C ALA A 80 10.46 -6.55 0.68
N ASP A 81 9.71 -7.02 -0.30
CA ASP A 81 10.21 -7.40 -1.63
C ASP A 81 10.79 -6.18 -2.40
N ALA A 82 10.24 -4.97 -2.16
CA ALA A 82 10.76 -3.71 -2.70
C ALA A 82 12.02 -3.18 -1.98
N GLY A 83 12.51 -3.88 -0.97
CA GLY A 83 13.72 -3.51 -0.24
C GLY A 83 13.53 -2.36 0.77
N VAL A 84 12.32 -2.16 1.28
CA VAL A 84 12.04 -1.18 2.34
C VAL A 84 12.72 -1.61 3.64
N ASP A 85 13.50 -0.71 4.25
CA ASP A 85 14.18 -0.96 5.53
C ASP A 85 13.23 -0.74 6.72
N TYR A 86 12.42 0.31 6.65
CA TYR A 86 11.48 0.72 7.71
C TYR A 86 10.08 0.95 7.16
N LEU A 87 9.09 0.27 7.73
CA LEU A 87 7.67 0.50 7.47
C LEU A 87 7.04 1.11 8.71
N VAL A 88 6.41 2.26 8.55
CA VAL A 88 5.64 2.92 9.61
C VAL A 88 4.17 2.89 9.26
N GLU A 89 3.39 2.11 10.01
CA GLU A 89 1.94 2.07 9.98
C GLU A 89 1.42 2.93 11.14
N TYR A 90 1.34 4.24 10.88
CA TYR A 90 1.05 5.25 11.89
C TYR A 90 -0.43 5.26 12.25
N PRO A 91 -0.82 5.35 13.54
CA PRO A 91 -2.21 5.34 13.93
C PRO A 91 -2.93 6.59 13.42
N PHE A 92 -4.05 6.39 12.69
CA PHE A 92 -4.93 7.48 12.29
C PHE A 92 -6.07 7.63 13.29
N ASN A 93 -6.01 8.67 14.08
CA ASN A 93 -7.01 9.01 15.11
C ASN A 93 -7.22 10.54 15.17
N GLU A 94 -8.10 11.00 16.05
CA GLU A 94 -8.39 12.44 16.21
C GLU A 94 -7.15 13.29 16.46
N ASN A 95 -6.19 12.81 17.26
CA ASN A 95 -4.94 13.52 17.53
C ASN A 95 -4.08 13.64 16.27
N THR A 96 -4.00 12.57 15.47
CA THR A 96 -3.25 12.58 14.21
C THR A 96 -3.96 13.45 13.17
N ALA A 97 -5.28 13.35 13.07
CA ALA A 97 -6.09 14.13 12.13
C ALA A 97 -6.06 15.65 12.43
N SER A 98 -5.94 16.03 13.70
CA SER A 98 -5.89 17.44 14.14
C SER A 98 -4.48 18.03 14.17
N MET A 99 -3.45 17.25 13.82
CA MET A 99 -2.05 17.71 13.88
C MET A 99 -1.78 18.76 12.80
N GLU A 100 -1.32 19.94 13.21
CA GLU A 100 -0.96 21.02 12.29
C GLU A 100 0.23 20.60 11.38
N PRO A 101 0.30 21.08 10.12
CA PRO A 101 1.34 20.65 9.19
C PRO A 101 2.78 20.82 9.70
N LEU A 102 3.11 21.94 10.30
CA LEU A 102 4.46 22.17 10.84
C LEU A 102 4.77 21.26 12.04
N GLU A 103 3.75 20.91 12.82
CA GLU A 103 3.91 19.96 13.91
C GLU A 103 4.19 18.55 13.37
N PHE A 104 3.49 18.12 12.31
CA PHE A 104 3.75 16.87 11.64
C PHE A 104 5.18 16.83 11.08
N ILE A 105 5.63 17.89 10.42
CA ILE A 105 7.01 17.98 9.93
C ILE A 105 8.00 17.82 11.08
N ARG A 106 7.82 18.60 12.16
CA ARG A 106 8.74 18.59 13.28
C ARG A 106 8.77 17.27 14.04
N LYS A 107 7.58 16.72 14.36
CA LYS A 107 7.47 15.52 15.21
C LYS A 107 7.71 14.24 14.40
N VAL A 108 7.07 14.12 13.24
CA VAL A 108 7.06 12.89 12.48
C VAL A 108 8.21 12.86 11.47
N ILE A 109 8.26 13.81 10.54
CA ILE A 109 9.24 13.78 9.45
C ILE A 109 10.68 13.91 9.99
N SER A 110 10.92 14.96 10.78
CA SER A 110 12.27 15.22 11.31
C SER A 110 12.55 14.42 12.58
N GLY A 111 11.59 14.32 13.50
CA GLY A 111 11.77 13.67 14.80
C GLY A 111 11.77 12.14 14.71
N ASN A 112 10.61 11.54 14.42
CA ASN A 112 10.45 10.09 14.43
C ASN A 112 11.18 9.39 13.29
N LEU A 113 11.04 9.93 12.06
CA LEU A 113 11.57 9.30 10.83
C LEU A 113 13.03 9.66 10.54
N ASN A 114 13.59 10.70 11.21
CA ASN A 114 14.95 11.18 10.95
C ASN A 114 15.22 11.39 9.44
N ALA A 115 14.24 11.96 8.74
CA ALA A 115 14.26 12.10 7.29
C ALA A 115 15.40 13.01 6.81
N ALA A 116 16.20 12.52 5.86
CA ALA A 116 17.14 13.30 5.06
C ALA A 116 16.50 13.76 3.76
N HIS A 117 15.67 12.91 3.18
CA HIS A 117 14.92 13.20 1.98
C HIS A 117 13.45 12.76 2.14
N VAL A 118 12.55 13.55 1.57
CA VAL A 118 11.10 13.32 1.55
C VAL A 118 10.66 13.21 0.11
N VAL A 119 10.11 12.05 -0.27
CA VAL A 119 9.63 11.78 -1.64
C VAL A 119 8.11 11.69 -1.60
N VAL A 120 7.43 12.56 -2.34
CA VAL A 120 5.96 12.67 -2.35
C VAL A 120 5.42 12.88 -3.77
N GLY A 121 4.15 12.52 -3.97
CA GLY A 121 3.44 12.88 -5.19
C GLY A 121 3.10 14.36 -5.25
N SER A 122 2.93 14.92 -6.45
CA SER A 122 2.61 16.33 -6.67
C SER A 122 1.27 16.76 -6.05
N ASP A 123 0.37 15.82 -5.77
CA ASP A 123 -0.93 16.05 -5.12
C ASP A 123 -0.98 15.68 -3.64
N TRP A 124 0.17 15.42 -3.03
CA TRP A 124 0.21 14.98 -1.64
C TRP A 124 -0.18 16.10 -0.68
N HIS A 125 -1.10 15.78 0.25
CA HIS A 125 -1.54 16.67 1.30
C HIS A 125 -1.49 15.97 2.65
N PHE A 126 -1.20 16.75 3.71
CA PHE A 126 -1.05 16.24 5.07
C PHE A 126 -1.49 17.27 6.11
N GLY A 127 -1.50 16.81 7.37
CA GLY A 127 -1.89 17.65 8.50
C GLY A 127 -3.39 17.95 8.53
N LYS A 128 -3.78 18.76 9.52
CA LYS A 128 -5.16 19.13 9.77
C LYS A 128 -5.81 19.75 8.55
N ASP A 129 -7.00 19.27 8.23
CA ASP A 129 -7.83 19.71 7.09
C ASP A 129 -7.08 19.68 5.75
N ARG A 130 -6.04 18.83 5.64
CA ARG A 130 -5.17 18.70 4.44
C ARG A 130 -4.48 20.02 4.07
N SER A 131 -4.23 20.89 5.05
CA SER A 131 -3.64 22.22 4.84
C SER A 131 -2.14 22.21 4.53
N GLY A 132 -1.44 21.12 4.82
CA GLY A 132 -0.07 20.86 4.36
C GLY A 132 -0.04 20.33 2.92
N ASN A 133 0.92 20.80 2.14
CA ASN A 133 1.16 20.42 0.74
C ASN A 133 2.66 20.45 0.42
N CYS A 134 3.03 20.24 -0.85
CA CYS A 134 4.43 20.29 -1.30
C CYS A 134 5.10 21.65 -1.01
N ASP A 135 4.40 22.77 -1.13
CA ASP A 135 4.97 24.11 -0.87
C ASP A 135 5.33 24.27 0.61
N VAL A 136 4.47 23.81 1.53
CA VAL A 136 4.75 23.82 2.97
C VAL A 136 5.97 22.95 3.30
N LEU A 137 6.09 21.77 2.65
CA LEU A 137 7.29 20.94 2.81
C LEU A 137 8.55 21.64 2.34
N MET A 138 8.54 22.21 1.14
CA MET A 138 9.68 22.91 0.55
C MET A 138 10.08 24.14 1.39
N ALA A 139 9.12 24.87 1.90
CA ALA A 139 9.42 26.03 2.76
C ALA A 139 10.11 25.64 4.08
N ALA A 140 9.76 24.45 4.61
CA ALA A 140 10.30 23.98 5.89
C ALA A 140 11.63 23.20 5.77
N GLN A 141 12.06 22.81 4.55
CA GLN A 141 13.19 21.91 4.36
C GLN A 141 14.50 22.39 4.99
N LYS A 142 14.82 23.69 4.88
CA LYS A 142 16.04 24.25 5.49
C LYS A 142 16.03 24.24 7.02
N LEU A 143 14.85 24.51 7.60
CA LEU A 143 14.67 24.55 9.06
C LEU A 143 14.82 23.16 9.69
N TYR A 144 14.35 22.13 9.01
CA TYR A 144 14.32 20.75 9.52
C TYR A 144 15.36 19.83 8.87
N ASN A 145 16.26 20.37 8.05
CA ASN A 145 17.40 19.68 7.46
C ASN A 145 17.02 18.40 6.68
N TYR A 146 16.04 18.53 5.76
CA TYR A 146 15.68 17.51 4.78
C TYR A 146 15.56 18.14 3.38
N GLU A 147 15.53 17.32 2.34
CA GLU A 147 15.32 17.70 0.96
C GLU A 147 14.03 17.07 0.41
N VAL A 148 13.26 17.83 -0.40
CA VAL A 148 11.99 17.38 -0.98
C VAL A 148 12.17 16.99 -2.43
N HIS A 149 11.62 15.82 -2.79
CA HIS A 149 11.54 15.33 -4.15
C HIS A 149 10.07 15.09 -4.51
N ILE A 150 9.62 15.76 -5.57
CA ILE A 150 8.24 15.64 -6.05
C ILE A 150 8.24 14.70 -7.25
N VAL A 151 7.38 13.69 -7.21
CA VAL A 151 7.19 12.72 -8.30
C VAL A 151 5.84 13.01 -8.95
N GLU A 152 5.85 13.16 -10.26
CA GLU A 152 4.63 13.32 -11.04
C GLU A 152 3.82 12.02 -11.08
N LYS A 153 2.52 12.17 -11.27
CA LYS A 153 1.62 11.03 -11.35
C LYS A 153 1.84 10.20 -12.60
N GLU A 154 1.90 8.90 -12.42
CA GLU A 154 1.90 7.95 -13.53
C GLU A 154 0.54 7.96 -14.25
N LYS A 155 0.58 7.83 -15.57
CA LYS A 155 -0.61 7.78 -16.41
C LYS A 155 -0.60 6.51 -17.25
N PHE A 156 -1.76 5.93 -17.43
CA PHE A 156 -2.00 4.94 -18.46
C PHE A 156 -2.95 5.55 -19.49
N GLU A 157 -2.50 5.58 -20.75
CA GLU A 157 -3.11 6.37 -21.82
C GLU A 157 -3.17 7.86 -21.42
N GLN A 158 -4.37 8.42 -21.20
CA GLN A 158 -4.55 9.83 -20.81
C GLN A 158 -5.11 10.00 -19.39
N ARG A 159 -5.36 8.90 -18.66
CA ARG A 159 -5.91 8.92 -17.30
C ARG A 159 -4.82 8.67 -16.26
N GLU A 160 -4.83 9.44 -15.17
CA GLU A 160 -3.95 9.21 -14.02
C GLU A 160 -4.28 7.89 -13.33
N ILE A 161 -3.25 7.08 -13.07
CA ILE A 161 -3.40 5.83 -12.33
C ILE A 161 -3.70 6.14 -10.87
N SER A 162 -4.78 5.55 -10.34
CA SER A 162 -5.22 5.77 -8.96
C SER A 162 -5.89 4.53 -8.37
N SER A 163 -5.87 4.41 -7.05
CA SER A 163 -6.59 3.33 -6.34
C SER A 163 -8.10 3.34 -6.66
N THR A 164 -8.68 4.51 -6.89
CA THR A 164 -10.10 4.64 -7.29
C THR A 164 -10.35 3.96 -8.62
N TRP A 165 -9.56 4.26 -9.63
CA TRP A 165 -9.71 3.62 -10.93
C TRP A 165 -9.51 2.11 -10.87
N ILE A 166 -8.50 1.65 -10.12
CA ILE A 166 -8.26 0.20 -9.95
C ILE A 166 -9.45 -0.47 -9.27
N ARG A 167 -10.09 0.17 -8.27
CA ARG A 167 -11.32 -0.36 -7.66
C ARG A 167 -12.46 -0.49 -8.65
N GLU A 168 -12.67 0.51 -9.49
CA GLU A 168 -13.67 0.49 -10.57
C GLU A 168 -13.43 -0.73 -11.48
N GLU A 169 -12.20 -0.95 -11.94
CA GLU A 169 -11.85 -2.06 -12.82
C GLU A 169 -12.00 -3.45 -12.13
N ILE A 170 -11.62 -3.55 -10.84
CA ILE A 170 -11.84 -4.78 -10.06
C ILE A 170 -13.35 -5.08 -9.94
N GLN A 171 -14.17 -4.09 -9.62
CA GLN A 171 -15.62 -4.26 -9.48
C GLN A 171 -16.31 -4.65 -10.79
N LEU A 172 -15.76 -4.23 -11.92
CA LEU A 172 -16.21 -4.62 -13.24
C LEU A 172 -15.68 -6.00 -13.69
N GLY A 173 -14.71 -6.55 -12.96
CA GLY A 173 -14.07 -7.81 -13.34
C GLY A 173 -13.02 -7.68 -14.45
N ASN A 174 -12.62 -6.47 -14.81
CA ASN A 174 -11.64 -6.17 -15.87
C ASN A 174 -10.20 -6.44 -15.39
N MET A 175 -9.90 -7.69 -15.04
CA MET A 175 -8.64 -8.06 -14.38
C MET A 175 -7.39 -7.80 -15.24
N GLU A 176 -7.51 -7.78 -16.55
CA GLU A 176 -6.40 -7.39 -17.45
C GLU A 176 -6.00 -5.93 -17.23
N ASN A 177 -6.97 -5.02 -17.21
CA ASN A 177 -6.73 -3.60 -16.92
C ASN A 177 -6.20 -3.42 -15.50
N VAL A 178 -6.76 -4.14 -14.51
CA VAL A 178 -6.26 -4.13 -13.13
C VAL A 178 -4.77 -4.46 -13.09
N ASN A 179 -4.34 -5.53 -13.76
CA ASN A 179 -2.94 -5.95 -13.77
C ASN A 179 -2.03 -4.92 -14.46
N ILE A 180 -2.50 -4.27 -15.53
CA ILE A 180 -1.77 -3.19 -16.21
C ILE A 180 -1.58 -2.00 -15.25
N LEU A 181 -2.64 -1.53 -14.60
CA LEU A 181 -2.62 -0.37 -13.71
C LEU A 181 -1.80 -0.63 -12.43
N LEU A 182 -1.85 -1.85 -11.92
CA LEU A 182 -1.01 -2.27 -10.80
C LEU A 182 0.46 -2.41 -11.20
N GLY A 183 0.76 -2.90 -12.40
CA GLY A 183 2.08 -3.31 -12.87
C GLY A 183 2.48 -4.72 -12.42
N TYR A 184 1.54 -5.47 -11.83
CA TYR A 184 1.70 -6.86 -11.38
C TYR A 184 0.33 -7.58 -11.36
N PRO A 185 0.29 -8.93 -11.40
CA PRO A 185 -0.95 -9.67 -11.30
C PRO A 185 -1.67 -9.41 -9.97
N TYR A 186 -2.98 -9.15 -10.03
CA TYR A 186 -3.79 -8.94 -8.83
C TYR A 186 -3.69 -10.13 -7.88
N MET A 187 -3.24 -9.88 -6.67
CA MET A 187 -2.89 -10.90 -5.70
C MET A 187 -3.99 -11.04 -4.63
N ILE A 188 -4.30 -12.27 -4.25
CA ILE A 188 -5.16 -12.61 -3.13
C ILE A 188 -4.41 -13.61 -2.24
N ILE A 189 -4.14 -13.24 -1.00
CA ILE A 189 -3.53 -14.11 -0.01
C ILE A 189 -4.59 -14.51 1.01
N GLY A 190 -4.66 -15.79 1.31
CA GLY A 190 -5.61 -16.33 2.29
C GLY A 190 -5.13 -17.65 2.88
N ASN A 191 -5.81 -18.09 3.92
CA ASN A 191 -5.57 -19.38 4.53
C ASN A 191 -6.24 -20.49 3.73
N VAL A 192 -5.57 -21.64 3.66
CA VAL A 192 -6.13 -22.85 3.09
C VAL A 192 -7.02 -23.52 4.14
N GLU A 193 -8.26 -23.78 3.78
CA GLU A 193 -9.18 -24.55 4.61
C GLU A 193 -9.62 -25.84 3.91
N GLU A 194 -9.87 -26.88 4.71
CA GLU A 194 -10.40 -28.14 4.19
C GLU A 194 -11.78 -27.96 3.57
N GLY A 195 -11.94 -28.47 2.35
CA GLY A 195 -13.19 -28.54 1.64
C GLY A 195 -13.90 -29.88 1.82
N ARG A 196 -15.04 -30.04 1.14
CA ARG A 196 -15.81 -31.32 1.11
C ARG A 196 -15.13 -32.42 0.26
N HIS A 197 -13.92 -32.21 -0.23
CA HIS A 197 -13.11 -33.11 -1.07
C HIS A 197 -13.78 -33.58 -2.39
N LEU A 198 -14.87 -32.93 -2.82
CA LEU A 198 -15.60 -33.28 -4.04
C LEU A 198 -14.73 -33.27 -5.31
N GLY A 199 -13.76 -32.36 -5.38
CA GLY A 199 -12.81 -32.32 -6.51
C GLY A 199 -11.94 -33.58 -6.59
N LYS A 200 -11.56 -34.13 -5.44
CA LYS A 200 -10.74 -35.35 -5.38
C LYS A 200 -11.48 -36.56 -5.95
N GLU A 201 -12.79 -36.65 -5.74
CA GLU A 201 -13.63 -37.70 -6.31
C GLU A 201 -13.73 -37.57 -7.84
N MET A 202 -13.61 -36.38 -8.38
CA MET A 202 -13.61 -36.09 -9.83
C MET A 202 -12.21 -36.04 -10.44
N GLY A 203 -11.17 -36.38 -9.69
CA GLY A 203 -9.78 -36.41 -10.18
C GLY A 203 -9.08 -35.04 -10.25
N PHE A 204 -9.64 -33.99 -9.64
CA PHE A 204 -9.05 -32.65 -9.60
C PHE A 204 -8.53 -32.31 -8.20
N ALA A 205 -7.28 -31.80 -8.12
CA ALA A 205 -6.79 -31.19 -6.89
C ALA A 205 -7.49 -29.84 -6.70
N THR A 206 -8.19 -29.68 -5.59
CA THR A 206 -8.88 -28.43 -5.22
C THR A 206 -8.36 -27.89 -3.91
N VAL A 207 -8.16 -26.57 -3.87
CA VAL A 207 -7.76 -25.81 -2.67
C VAL A 207 -8.79 -24.72 -2.44
N ASN A 208 -9.29 -24.61 -1.21
CA ASN A 208 -10.15 -23.50 -0.82
C ASN A 208 -9.31 -22.47 -0.08
N ILE A 209 -9.33 -21.23 -0.57
CA ILE A 209 -8.60 -20.10 0.01
C ILE A 209 -9.60 -19.11 0.56
N TYR A 210 -9.43 -18.72 1.83
CA TYR A 210 -10.26 -17.71 2.49
C TYR A 210 -9.41 -16.46 2.69
N PRO A 211 -9.63 -15.41 1.86
CA PRO A 211 -8.96 -14.12 2.03
C PRO A 211 -9.48 -13.40 3.27
N SER A 212 -8.71 -12.39 3.72
CA SER A 212 -9.18 -11.48 4.77
C SER A 212 -10.49 -10.79 4.36
N PRO A 213 -11.44 -10.58 5.29
CA PRO A 213 -12.73 -9.92 4.99
C PRO A 213 -12.60 -8.52 4.39
N GLU A 214 -11.51 -7.80 4.70
CA GLU A 214 -11.22 -6.49 4.13
C GLU A 214 -10.69 -6.53 2.69
N LYS A 215 -10.37 -7.72 2.15
CA LYS A 215 -9.86 -7.84 0.78
C LYS A 215 -10.97 -7.55 -0.23
N LEU A 216 -10.72 -6.60 -1.14
CA LEU A 216 -11.60 -6.40 -2.27
C LEU A 216 -11.49 -7.59 -3.23
N LEU A 217 -12.58 -8.27 -3.49
CA LEU A 217 -12.61 -9.36 -4.45
C LEU A 217 -13.28 -8.90 -5.76
N PRO A 218 -12.85 -9.43 -6.91
CA PRO A 218 -13.59 -9.24 -8.14
C PRO A 218 -14.96 -9.95 -8.09
N PRO A 219 -15.88 -9.67 -9.02
CA PRO A 219 -17.20 -10.29 -9.08
C PRO A 219 -17.15 -11.81 -9.02
N TYR A 220 -18.23 -12.44 -8.60
CA TYR A 220 -18.36 -13.89 -8.66
C TYR A 220 -18.18 -14.38 -10.09
N GLY A 221 -17.32 -15.38 -10.26
CA GLY A 221 -16.97 -15.89 -11.58
C GLY A 221 -15.78 -16.83 -11.55
N VAL A 222 -15.36 -17.19 -12.75
CA VAL A 222 -14.24 -18.10 -12.98
C VAL A 222 -13.10 -17.34 -13.62
N TYR A 223 -11.91 -17.43 -13.04
CA TYR A 223 -10.73 -16.67 -13.42
C TYR A 223 -9.56 -17.61 -13.70
N ALA A 224 -8.81 -17.33 -14.77
CA ALA A 224 -7.48 -17.90 -14.94
C ALA A 224 -6.53 -17.28 -13.91
N SER A 225 -5.77 -18.09 -13.21
CA SER A 225 -4.90 -17.63 -12.14
C SER A 225 -3.59 -18.42 -12.07
N LYS A 226 -2.64 -17.87 -11.32
CA LYS A 226 -1.47 -18.56 -10.83
C LYS A 226 -1.62 -18.71 -9.32
N VAL A 227 -1.37 -19.90 -8.81
CA VAL A 227 -1.41 -20.20 -7.37
C VAL A 227 -0.02 -20.57 -6.92
N ILE A 228 0.43 -19.95 -5.82
CA ILE A 228 1.72 -20.26 -5.21
C ILE A 228 1.43 -21.01 -3.90
N VAL A 229 1.91 -22.25 -3.80
CA VAL A 229 1.78 -23.09 -2.60
C VAL A 229 3.18 -23.58 -2.25
N ASP A 230 3.61 -23.37 -1.02
CA ASP A 230 4.94 -23.77 -0.51
C ASP A 230 6.11 -23.30 -1.40
N GLY A 231 5.95 -22.15 -2.08
CA GLY A 231 6.94 -21.57 -2.98
C GLY A 231 6.90 -22.10 -4.42
N GLU A 232 6.07 -23.08 -4.71
CA GLU A 232 5.87 -23.63 -6.06
C GLU A 232 4.70 -22.93 -6.76
N GLU A 233 4.86 -22.61 -8.05
CA GLU A 233 3.87 -21.91 -8.87
C GLU A 233 3.09 -22.90 -9.75
N TYR A 234 1.76 -22.77 -9.75
CA TYR A 234 0.86 -23.61 -10.54
C TYR A 234 -0.12 -22.73 -11.33
N TYR A 235 -0.46 -23.13 -12.56
CA TYR A 235 -1.60 -22.57 -13.26
C TYR A 235 -2.88 -23.19 -12.73
N ALA A 236 -3.90 -22.37 -12.49
CA ALA A 236 -5.16 -22.80 -11.90
C ALA A 236 -6.36 -22.08 -12.51
N ILE A 237 -7.52 -22.70 -12.31
CA ILE A 237 -8.82 -22.07 -12.52
C ILE A 237 -9.38 -21.76 -11.14
N THR A 238 -9.57 -20.47 -10.85
CA THR A 238 -10.10 -19.98 -9.56
C THR A 238 -11.57 -19.60 -9.71
N ASN A 239 -12.42 -20.20 -8.90
CA ASN A 239 -13.81 -19.79 -8.76
C ASN A 239 -13.95 -18.84 -7.55
N ILE A 240 -14.39 -17.61 -7.79
CA ILE A 240 -14.76 -16.66 -6.74
C ILE A 240 -16.27 -16.71 -6.57
N GLY A 241 -16.73 -17.01 -5.37
CA GLY A 241 -18.16 -17.15 -5.09
C GLY A 241 -18.46 -17.53 -3.65
N VAL A 242 -19.73 -17.56 -3.31
CA VAL A 242 -20.19 -18.11 -2.03
C VAL A 242 -20.23 -19.64 -2.07
N ARG A 243 -19.91 -20.26 -0.95
CA ARG A 243 -19.99 -21.72 -0.83
C ARG A 243 -21.45 -22.14 -0.96
N PRO A 244 -21.83 -23.05 -1.86
CA PRO A 244 -23.18 -23.61 -1.83
C PRO A 244 -23.41 -24.32 -0.48
N THR A 245 -24.49 -23.94 0.20
CA THR A 245 -24.93 -24.56 1.46
C THR A 245 -25.40 -25.99 1.26
#